data_59369ea44f7647e8fa9a936c4a88a0ec
#
_entry.id   59369ea44f7647e8fa9a936c4a88a0ec
#
_cell.length_a   1.000
_cell.length_b   1.000
_cell.length_c   1.000
_cell.angle_alpha   90.00
_cell.angle_beta   90.00
_cell.angle_gamma   90.00
#
_symmetry.space_group_name_H-M   'P 1'
#
loop_
_entity.id
_entity.type
_entity.pdbx_description
1 polymer ?
#
loop_
_entity_poly.entity_id
_entity_poly.type
_entity_poly.pdbx_seq_one_letter_code
_entity_poly.pdbx_strand_id
1 'polypeptide(L)'
;MILIIGGFAQGKLHYVKQIYVRCEDGRKAAVLDGTLELPAETGALQVIVNHLHHSIREQLRQGTAPEAMIEHFCKEHPDCILICDEIGNGIVPMEAEERIYRERTGRILEQLAAQADEVVRVVCGIGQKIK
;
A
#
# COMPACT_ATOMS: atom_id res chain seq x y z
N MET A 1 -4.86 -3.48 -10.09
CA MET A 1 -4.38 -3.01 -8.75
C MET A 1 -4.41 -1.49 -8.70
N ILE A 2 -4.85 -0.93 -7.57
CA ILE A 2 -4.90 0.53 -7.33
C ILE A 2 -3.86 0.88 -6.26
N LEU A 3 -3.10 1.94 -6.48
CA LEU A 3 -2.11 2.45 -5.54
C LEU A 3 -2.57 3.79 -4.95
N ILE A 4 -2.65 3.86 -3.62
CA ILE A 4 -3.02 5.06 -2.88
C ILE A 4 -1.81 5.52 -2.06
N ILE A 5 -1.35 6.73 -2.33
CA ILE A 5 -0.20 7.33 -1.63
C ILE A 5 -0.59 8.62 -0.93
N GLY A 6 0.24 9.09 -0.04
CA GLY A 6 0.05 10.37 0.68
C GLY A 6 0.81 10.38 1.98
N GLY A 7 0.91 11.55 2.60
CA GLY A 7 1.59 11.72 3.88
C GLY A 7 0.93 10.97 5.03
N PHE A 8 1.60 10.94 6.17
CA PHE A 8 1.08 10.36 7.40
C PHE A 8 -0.26 11.04 7.79
N ALA A 9 -1.20 10.23 8.28
CA ALA A 9 -2.51 10.69 8.77
C ALA A 9 -3.34 11.55 7.80
N GLN A 10 -3.20 11.38 6.48
CA GLN A 10 -3.94 12.14 5.47
C GLN A 10 -5.33 11.55 5.11
N GLY A 11 -5.80 10.54 5.82
CA GLY A 11 -7.13 9.97 5.62
C GLY A 11 -7.22 8.97 4.45
N LYS A 12 -6.11 8.36 4.02
CA LYS A 12 -6.05 7.43 2.87
C LYS A 12 -7.03 6.25 2.98
N LEU A 13 -7.03 5.55 4.12
CA LEU A 13 -7.93 4.41 4.32
C LEU A 13 -9.40 4.83 4.33
N HIS A 14 -9.71 5.98 4.94
CA HIS A 14 -11.07 6.54 4.93
C HIS A 14 -11.52 6.84 3.50
N TYR A 15 -10.66 7.51 2.72
CA TYR A 15 -10.90 7.78 1.31
C TYR A 15 -11.19 6.49 0.52
N VAL A 16 -10.35 5.46 0.69
CA VAL A 16 -10.54 4.16 0.02
C VAL A 16 -11.89 3.55 0.36
N LYS A 17 -12.26 3.53 1.64
CA LYS A 17 -13.54 2.99 2.08
C LYS A 17 -14.74 3.73 1.49
N GLN A 18 -14.65 5.04 1.32
CA GLN A 18 -15.74 5.85 0.74
C GLN A 18 -15.87 5.67 -0.78
N ILE A 19 -14.74 5.58 -1.49
CA ILE A 19 -14.74 5.65 -2.96
C ILE A 19 -14.78 4.27 -3.61
N TYR A 20 -14.05 3.29 -3.04
CA TYR A 20 -13.83 1.99 -3.68
C TYR A 20 -14.60 0.84 -3.04
N VAL A 21 -15.00 0.96 -1.77
CA VAL A 21 -15.78 -0.08 -1.09
C VAL A 21 -17.27 0.22 -1.25
N ARG A 22 -17.91 -0.42 -2.24
CA ARG A 22 -19.35 -0.30 -2.45
C ARG A 22 -20.08 -1.36 -1.62
N CYS A 23 -20.87 -0.92 -0.65
CA CYS A 23 -21.70 -1.81 0.18
C CYS A 23 -22.83 -2.50 -0.60
N GLU A 24 -23.17 -2.01 -1.81
CA GLU A 24 -24.32 -2.46 -2.58
C GLU A 24 -24.13 -3.83 -3.23
N ASP A 25 -22.90 -4.25 -3.51
CA ASP A 25 -22.62 -5.51 -4.21
C ASP A 25 -22.44 -6.71 -3.27
N GLY A 26 -22.66 -6.57 -1.97
CA GLY A 26 -22.46 -7.65 -0.99
C GLY A 26 -20.99 -8.12 -0.86
N ARG A 27 -20.06 -7.48 -1.56
CA ARG A 27 -18.63 -7.77 -1.45
C ARG A 27 -18.10 -7.23 -0.12
N LYS A 28 -17.56 -8.10 0.69
CA LYS A 28 -16.84 -7.68 1.90
C LYS A 28 -15.43 -7.26 1.50
N ALA A 29 -14.94 -6.17 2.04
CA ALA A 29 -13.54 -5.77 1.91
C ALA A 29 -12.74 -6.31 3.10
N ALA A 30 -11.62 -6.96 2.82
CA ALA A 30 -10.65 -7.34 3.84
C ALA A 30 -9.58 -6.25 3.92
N VAL A 31 -9.37 -5.68 5.11
CA VAL A 31 -8.31 -4.70 5.36
C VAL A 31 -7.18 -5.39 6.11
N LEU A 32 -6.02 -5.48 5.46
CA LEU A 32 -4.77 -5.95 6.05
C LEU A 32 -3.99 -4.71 6.51
N ASP A 33 -3.53 -4.70 7.75
CA ASP A 33 -2.82 -3.55 8.31
C ASP A 33 -1.33 -3.87 8.54
N GLY A 34 -0.48 -3.32 7.70
CA GLY A 34 0.97 -3.52 7.76
C GLY A 34 1.45 -4.94 7.41
N THR A 35 0.61 -5.77 6.82
CA THR A 35 0.92 -7.15 6.43
C THR A 35 0.32 -7.50 5.07
N LEU A 36 0.88 -8.52 4.43
CA LEU A 36 0.35 -9.13 3.20
C LEU A 36 -0.27 -10.51 3.45
N GLU A 37 -0.40 -10.91 4.71
CA GLU A 37 -0.97 -12.22 5.09
C GLU A 37 -2.48 -12.12 5.19
N LEU A 38 -3.18 -12.87 4.34
CA LEU A 38 -4.63 -13.01 4.40
C LEU A 38 -5.04 -14.12 5.37
N PRO A 39 -6.06 -13.90 6.21
CA PRO A 39 -6.66 -14.96 7.01
C PRO A 39 -7.22 -16.07 6.12
N ALA A 40 -7.06 -17.34 6.51
CA ALA A 40 -7.43 -18.52 5.72
C ALA A 40 -8.92 -18.59 5.33
N GLU A 41 -9.81 -17.91 6.04
CA GLU A 41 -11.26 -17.90 5.83
C GLU A 41 -11.74 -16.71 4.98
N THR A 42 -10.83 -15.98 4.35
CA THR A 42 -11.18 -14.81 3.54
C THR A 42 -11.79 -15.28 2.22
N GLY A 43 -13.10 -15.23 2.06
CA GLY A 43 -13.78 -15.50 0.78
C GLY A 43 -13.39 -14.51 -0.33
N ALA A 44 -14.06 -14.54 -1.48
CA ALA A 44 -13.81 -13.64 -2.61
C ALA A 44 -14.06 -12.17 -2.22
N LEU A 45 -13.06 -11.51 -1.68
CA LEU A 45 -13.12 -10.16 -1.12
C LEU A 45 -12.22 -9.22 -1.89
N GLN A 46 -12.61 -7.96 -1.93
CA GLN A 46 -11.67 -6.90 -2.28
C GLN A 46 -10.63 -6.78 -1.15
N VAL A 47 -9.36 -6.94 -1.49
CA VAL A 47 -8.29 -6.86 -0.50
C VAL A 47 -7.70 -5.45 -0.49
N ILE A 48 -7.64 -4.85 0.70
CA ILE A 48 -7.04 -3.54 0.94
C ILE A 48 -5.85 -3.75 1.87
N VAL A 49 -4.66 -3.41 1.42
CA VAL A 49 -3.44 -3.40 2.24
C VAL A 49 -3.21 -1.99 2.73
N ASN A 50 -3.45 -1.74 4.00
CA ASN A 50 -3.15 -0.47 4.66
C ASN A 50 -1.73 -0.51 5.24
N HIS A 51 -1.04 0.63 5.28
CA HIS A 51 0.34 0.76 5.78
C HIS A 51 1.34 -0.23 5.12
N LEU A 52 1.31 -0.34 3.78
CA LEU A 52 2.25 -1.20 3.04
C LEU A 52 3.71 -0.96 3.43
N HIS A 53 4.09 0.28 3.77
CA HIS A 53 5.43 0.64 4.23
C HIS A 53 5.85 -0.08 5.53
N HIS A 54 4.91 -0.47 6.40
CA HIS A 54 5.22 -1.29 7.58
C HIS A 54 5.61 -2.72 7.16
N SER A 55 4.89 -3.31 6.20
CA SER A 55 5.25 -4.62 5.64
C SER A 55 6.64 -4.59 5.00
N ILE A 56 6.94 -3.53 4.23
CA ILE A 56 8.27 -3.35 3.63
C ILE A 56 9.36 -3.27 4.71
N ARG A 57 9.15 -2.49 5.76
CA ARG A 57 10.10 -2.37 6.87
C ARG A 57 10.36 -3.71 7.55
N GLU A 58 9.31 -4.45 7.85
CA GLU A 58 9.42 -5.76 8.50
C GLU A 58 10.19 -6.77 7.62
N GLN A 59 9.90 -6.81 6.33
CA GLN A 59 10.61 -7.67 5.38
C GLN A 59 12.11 -7.33 5.30
N LEU A 60 12.46 -6.06 5.29
CA LEU A 60 13.86 -5.62 5.31
C LEU A 60 14.57 -6.01 6.60
N ARG A 61 13.90 -5.92 7.75
CA ARG A 61 14.45 -6.38 9.05
C ARG A 61 14.70 -7.88 9.08
N GLN A 62 13.84 -8.65 8.45
CA GLN A 62 13.97 -10.11 8.33
C GLN A 62 15.01 -10.52 7.26
N GLY A 63 15.59 -9.59 6.52
CA GLY A 63 16.53 -9.85 5.44
C GLY A 63 15.90 -10.49 4.19
N THR A 64 14.59 -10.35 4.02
CA THR A 64 13.85 -10.85 2.85
C THR A 64 13.68 -9.77 1.79
N ALA A 65 13.19 -10.14 0.60
CA ALA A 65 12.98 -9.23 -0.53
C ALA A 65 11.51 -8.76 -0.59
N PRO A 66 11.20 -7.55 -0.08
CA PRO A 66 9.82 -7.04 -0.09
C PRO A 66 9.24 -6.93 -1.50
N GLU A 67 10.06 -6.64 -2.51
CA GLU A 67 9.64 -6.52 -3.91
C GLU A 67 8.99 -7.81 -4.42
N ALA A 68 9.65 -8.95 -4.20
CA ALA A 68 9.17 -10.25 -4.66
C ALA A 68 7.86 -10.65 -3.97
N MET A 69 7.72 -10.36 -2.69
CA MET A 69 6.50 -10.65 -1.93
C MET A 69 5.33 -9.79 -2.38
N ILE A 70 5.55 -8.51 -2.59
CA ILE A 70 4.51 -7.58 -3.07
C ILE A 70 4.09 -7.95 -4.49
N GLU A 71 5.04 -8.26 -5.38
CA GLU A 71 4.75 -8.70 -6.74
C GLU A 71 3.91 -9.99 -6.76
N HIS A 72 4.27 -10.97 -5.94
CA HIS A 72 3.50 -12.21 -5.79
C HIS A 72 2.08 -11.93 -5.31
N PHE A 73 1.94 -11.11 -4.25
CA PHE A 73 0.65 -10.71 -3.71
C PHE A 73 -0.24 -10.02 -4.77
N CYS A 74 0.31 -9.10 -5.54
CA CYS A 74 -0.44 -8.40 -6.60
C CYS A 74 -0.86 -9.34 -7.74
N LYS A 75 -0.09 -10.40 -8.03
CA LYS A 75 -0.47 -11.43 -9.01
C LYS A 75 -1.62 -12.29 -8.53
N GLU A 76 -1.63 -12.64 -7.24
CA GLU A 76 -2.72 -13.40 -6.64
C GLU A 76 -4.00 -12.57 -6.43
N HIS A 77 -3.83 -11.24 -6.22
CA HIS A 77 -4.92 -10.30 -5.96
C HIS A 77 -4.87 -9.11 -6.93
N PRO A 78 -5.18 -9.30 -8.22
CA PRO A 78 -5.03 -8.25 -9.23
C PRO A 78 -5.89 -7.01 -8.99
N ASP A 79 -7.00 -7.16 -8.25
CA ASP A 79 -7.91 -6.06 -7.89
C ASP A 79 -7.62 -5.46 -6.50
N CYS A 80 -6.46 -5.76 -5.90
CA CYS A 80 -6.12 -5.22 -4.59
C CYS A 80 -5.91 -3.70 -4.61
N ILE A 81 -6.11 -3.09 -3.44
CA ILE A 81 -5.79 -1.68 -3.21
C ILE A 81 -4.64 -1.62 -2.21
N LEU A 82 -3.53 -1.02 -2.62
CA LEU A 82 -2.36 -0.82 -1.79
C LEU A 82 -2.32 0.62 -1.29
N ILE A 83 -2.22 0.80 0.03
CA ILE A 83 -2.13 2.11 0.68
C ILE A 83 -0.75 2.24 1.31
N CYS A 84 0.01 3.26 0.93
CA CYS A 84 1.34 3.49 1.43
C CYS A 84 1.56 4.96 1.82
N ASP A 85 2.31 5.19 2.90
CA ASP A 85 2.75 6.54 3.25
C ASP A 85 3.95 6.95 2.39
N GLU A 86 3.99 8.23 2.03
CA GLU A 86 5.15 8.87 1.40
C GLU A 86 6.25 9.08 2.45
N ILE A 87 7.11 8.10 2.67
CA ILE A 87 8.14 8.13 3.71
C ILE A 87 9.44 8.80 3.29
N GLY A 88 9.59 9.17 2.04
CA GLY A 88 10.79 9.81 1.48
C GLY A 88 10.90 11.32 1.76
N ASN A 89 9.85 11.95 2.28
CA ASN A 89 9.80 13.39 2.52
C ASN A 89 10.45 13.76 3.87
N GLY A 90 11.23 14.84 3.88
CA GLY A 90 11.85 15.40 5.09
C GLY A 90 13.36 15.19 5.17
N ILE A 91 13.92 15.34 6.37
CA ILE A 91 15.36 15.28 6.63
C ILE A 91 15.91 13.90 6.32
N VAL A 92 17.08 13.83 5.69
CA VAL A 92 17.79 12.56 5.44
C VAL A 92 18.19 11.95 6.78
N PRO A 93 17.76 10.70 7.09
CA PRO A 93 18.10 10.05 8.34
C PRO A 93 19.60 9.81 8.49
N MET A 94 20.13 9.95 9.70
CA MET A 94 21.53 9.65 9.99
C MET A 94 21.80 8.15 10.00
N GLU A 95 20.82 7.33 10.37
CA GLU A 95 20.95 5.87 10.43
C GLU A 95 20.88 5.25 9.04
N ALA A 96 21.85 4.36 8.76
CA ALA A 96 21.96 3.70 7.44
C ALA A 96 20.73 2.83 7.12
N GLU A 97 20.16 2.14 8.11
CA GLU A 97 18.97 1.30 7.94
C GLU A 97 17.74 2.12 7.52
N GLU A 98 17.55 3.29 8.12
CA GLU A 98 16.45 4.20 7.75
C GLU A 98 16.63 4.76 6.34
N ARG A 99 17.86 5.06 5.91
CA ARG A 99 18.14 5.48 4.53
C ARG A 99 17.82 4.38 3.52
N ILE A 100 18.23 3.13 3.81
CA ILE A 100 17.94 1.97 2.97
C ILE A 100 16.43 1.74 2.88
N TYR A 101 15.74 1.80 4.00
CA TYR A 101 14.29 1.65 4.05
C TYR A 101 13.56 2.69 3.19
N ARG A 102 13.95 3.96 3.30
CA ARG A 102 13.35 5.05 2.49
C ARG A 102 13.62 4.86 1.00
N GLU A 103 14.86 4.54 0.63
CA GLU A 103 15.23 4.31 -0.76
C GLU A 103 14.49 3.10 -1.35
N ARG A 104 14.48 1.98 -0.64
CA ARG A 104 13.79 0.75 -1.09
C ARG A 104 12.29 0.98 -1.24
N THR A 105 11.66 1.63 -0.27
CA THR A 105 10.23 1.97 -0.36
C THR A 105 9.94 2.88 -1.55
N GLY A 106 10.76 3.89 -1.79
CA GLY A 106 10.62 4.76 -2.97
C GLY A 106 10.66 3.98 -4.28
N ARG A 107 11.64 3.09 -4.46
CA ARG A 107 11.76 2.23 -5.65
C ARG A 107 10.58 1.28 -5.83
N ILE A 108 10.08 0.69 -4.73
CA ILE A 108 8.90 -0.17 -4.76
C ILE A 108 7.68 0.64 -5.22
N LEU A 109 7.49 1.85 -4.69
CA LEU A 109 6.38 2.71 -5.09
C LEU A 109 6.45 3.12 -6.56
N GLU A 110 7.64 3.39 -7.11
CA GLU A 110 7.82 3.63 -8.55
C GLU A 110 7.39 2.42 -9.39
N GLN A 111 7.81 1.21 -9.02
CA GLN A 111 7.45 -0.01 -9.72
C GLN A 111 5.94 -0.28 -9.64
N LEU A 112 5.34 -0.12 -8.46
CA LEU A 112 3.90 -0.29 -8.26
C LEU A 112 3.10 0.75 -9.04
N ALA A 113 3.53 2.01 -9.05
CA ALA A 113 2.86 3.06 -9.83
C ALA A 113 2.90 2.79 -11.33
N ALA A 114 4.02 2.24 -11.84
CA ALA A 114 4.13 1.85 -13.25
C ALA A 114 3.15 0.72 -13.61
N GLN A 115 2.93 -0.24 -12.71
CA GLN A 115 2.06 -1.40 -12.92
C GLN A 115 0.58 -1.13 -12.58
N ALA A 116 0.30 -0.15 -11.73
CA ALA A 116 -1.04 0.15 -11.26
C ALA A 116 -1.97 0.62 -12.40
N ASP A 117 -3.23 0.22 -12.33
CA ASP A 117 -4.31 0.72 -13.20
C ASP A 117 -4.67 2.16 -12.83
N GLU A 118 -4.53 2.49 -11.55
CA GLU A 118 -4.82 3.82 -11.02
C GLU A 118 -3.87 4.15 -9.87
N VAL A 119 -3.41 5.40 -9.83
CA VAL A 119 -2.62 5.96 -8.74
C VAL A 119 -3.30 7.23 -8.24
N VAL A 120 -3.59 7.27 -6.93
CA VAL A 120 -4.22 8.42 -6.29
C VAL A 120 -3.36 8.92 -5.14
N ARG A 121 -3.11 10.22 -5.10
CA ARG A 121 -2.51 10.89 -3.96
C ARG A 121 -3.59 11.50 -3.07
N VAL A 122 -3.57 11.19 -1.78
CA VAL A 122 -4.55 11.71 -0.81
C VAL A 122 -3.88 12.76 0.07
N VAL A 123 -4.50 13.95 0.10
CA VAL A 123 -4.11 15.09 0.94
C VAL A 123 -5.35 15.58 1.67
N CYS A 124 -5.32 15.62 2.99
CA CYS A 124 -6.45 16.06 3.83
C CYS A 124 -7.79 15.34 3.48
N GLY A 125 -7.73 14.05 3.21
CA GLY A 125 -8.89 13.25 2.84
C GLY A 125 -9.40 13.43 1.40
N ILE A 126 -8.75 14.28 0.61
CA ILE A 126 -9.09 14.55 -0.79
C ILE A 126 -8.14 13.76 -1.69
N GLY A 127 -8.70 12.89 -2.54
CA GLY A 127 -7.92 12.13 -3.52
C GLY A 127 -7.70 12.92 -4.81
N GLN A 128 -6.45 12.95 -5.25
CA GLN A 128 -6.04 13.45 -6.56
C GLN A 128 -5.54 12.29 -7.40
N LYS A 129 -6.22 11.98 -8.49
CA LYS A 129 -5.78 10.96 -9.44
C LYS A 129 -4.55 11.46 -10.18
N ILE A 130 -3.45 10.69 -10.11
CA ILE A 130 -2.18 10.98 -10.79
C ILE A 130 -2.07 10.12 -12.06
N LYS A 131 -2.62 8.92 -11.98
CA LYS A 131 -2.65 7.98 -13.11
C LYS A 131 -4.01 7.34 -13.26
#